data_e0c9285bd777c54973d8d19351b312a8
#
_entry.id   e0c9285bd777c54973d8d19351b312a8
#
_cell.length_a   1.000
_cell.length_b   1.000
_cell.length_c   1.000
_cell.angle_alpha   90.00
_cell.angle_beta   90.00
_cell.angle_gamma   90.00
#
_symmetry.space_group_name_H-M   'P 1'
#
loop_
_entity.id
_entity.type
_entity.pdbx_description
1 polymer ?
#
loop_
_entity_poly.entity_id
_entity_poly.type
_entity_poly.pdbx_seq_one_letter_code
_entity_poly.pdbx_strand_id
1 'polypeptide(L)'
;MELENEEIKKYLQILSKEFPAFLIEYANVPEMQRLKGISMVSACEHTKLIPYKFFHTRYEHSLGVALIVWHFTKDKKQAIAGLYHDIATPSFSHVVDYLHGDYEKQESTEELTETIIKNSKDIMKLLNRDNIKLEEVIDYHIYPIADNDSPKLSADRLEYTLSDGLVTQDAFTLESIDKIYNNIKILKNEQGEDEIGFENLDIAEEYLRRSSIMWHLFCGNSENNMIMQFWTDILRKMAKENYITEENLYLYSEKEIVDKIRDCPNKKIRDAFEIFSNSTHVGRSDTEVKDKYCISIKVKKRYTNPLVVCEDGQARRISDISQIGKELIEDIKHYEDSKYAYLNIDL
;
A
#
# COMPACT_ATOMS: atom_id res chain seq x y z
N MET A 1 18.76 -12.99 3.07
CA MET A 1 17.35 -12.55 3.23
C MET A 1 16.47 -13.71 2.80
N GLU A 2 15.71 -14.28 3.70
CA GLU A 2 14.75 -15.33 3.39
C GLU A 2 13.38 -14.66 3.14
N LEU A 3 12.94 -14.70 1.89
CA LEU A 3 11.57 -14.43 1.50
C LEU A 3 10.89 -15.78 1.32
N GLU A 4 9.71 -15.95 1.87
CA GLU A 4 9.02 -17.25 1.87
C GLU A 4 8.32 -17.53 0.53
N ASN A 5 7.86 -16.47 -0.16
CA ASN A 5 7.09 -16.60 -1.38
C ASN A 5 7.96 -16.48 -2.63
N GLU A 6 7.98 -17.52 -3.46
CA GLU A 6 8.76 -17.59 -4.70
C GLU A 6 8.26 -16.61 -5.79
N GLU A 7 6.96 -16.28 -5.78
CA GLU A 7 6.39 -15.33 -6.74
C GLU A 7 6.85 -13.89 -6.42
N ILE A 8 6.89 -13.53 -5.13
CA ILE A 8 7.45 -12.26 -4.66
C ILE A 8 8.96 -12.16 -4.93
N LYS A 9 9.72 -13.25 -4.76
CA LYS A 9 11.15 -13.24 -5.13
C LYS A 9 11.35 -12.89 -6.61
N LYS A 10 10.59 -13.52 -7.50
CA LYS A 10 10.63 -13.24 -8.94
C LYS A 10 10.21 -11.79 -9.24
N TYR A 11 9.17 -11.31 -8.57
CA TYR A 11 8.71 -9.93 -8.67
C TYR A 11 9.82 -8.93 -8.30
N LEU A 12 10.46 -9.09 -7.14
CA LEU A 12 11.55 -8.22 -6.72
C LEU A 12 12.78 -8.27 -7.65
N GLN A 13 13.03 -9.43 -8.30
CA GLN A 13 14.09 -9.55 -9.32
C GLN A 13 13.77 -8.78 -10.62
N ILE A 14 12.49 -8.58 -10.95
CA ILE A 14 12.10 -7.69 -12.05
C ILE A 14 12.43 -6.24 -11.69
N LEU A 15 12.13 -5.80 -10.47
CA LEU A 15 12.35 -4.42 -10.03
C LEU A 15 13.84 -4.04 -9.99
N SER A 16 14.72 -4.98 -9.65
CA SER A 16 16.16 -4.77 -9.75
C SER A 16 16.91 -6.09 -9.92
N LYS A 17 17.70 -6.17 -11.00
CA LYS A 17 18.61 -7.31 -11.23
C LYS A 17 19.73 -7.38 -10.19
N GLU A 18 20.10 -6.23 -9.62
CA GLU A 18 21.03 -6.14 -8.51
C GLU A 18 20.25 -6.04 -7.20
N PHE A 19 20.54 -6.93 -6.29
CA PHE A 19 20.10 -6.79 -4.90
C PHE A 19 21.31 -6.33 -4.08
N PRO A 20 21.50 -5.02 -3.84
CA PRO A 20 22.72 -4.53 -3.23
C PRO A 20 22.85 -4.99 -1.77
N ALA A 21 24.05 -5.45 -1.39
CA ALA A 21 24.31 -6.02 -0.06
C ALA A 21 23.93 -5.07 1.09
N PHE A 22 24.09 -3.75 0.90
CA PHE A 22 23.71 -2.77 1.91
C PHE A 22 22.20 -2.80 2.21
N LEU A 23 21.32 -2.96 1.20
CA LEU A 23 19.87 -3.04 1.45
C LEU A 23 19.51 -4.23 2.34
N ILE A 24 20.21 -5.36 2.19
CA ILE A 24 20.02 -6.53 3.06
C ILE A 24 20.34 -6.16 4.51
N GLU A 25 21.42 -5.42 4.76
CA GLU A 25 21.81 -5.03 6.11
C GLU A 25 20.79 -4.08 6.74
N TYR A 26 20.36 -3.03 6.02
CA TYR A 26 19.34 -2.07 6.47
C TYR A 26 17.95 -2.70 6.63
N ALA A 27 17.59 -3.71 5.81
CA ALA A 27 16.34 -4.43 5.91
C ALA A 27 16.32 -5.49 7.04
N ASN A 28 17.49 -5.94 7.52
CA ASN A 28 17.57 -6.96 8.57
C ASN A 28 17.49 -6.40 10.00
N VAL A 29 17.31 -5.10 10.19
CA VAL A 29 17.11 -4.52 11.52
C VAL A 29 15.74 -4.95 12.11
N PRO A 30 15.63 -5.09 13.44
CA PRO A 30 14.39 -5.57 14.09
C PRO A 30 13.14 -4.78 13.69
N GLU A 31 13.26 -3.46 13.57
CA GLU A 31 12.16 -2.56 13.21
C GLU A 31 11.59 -2.86 11.82
N MET A 32 12.44 -3.20 10.86
CA MET A 32 12.01 -3.62 9.53
C MET A 32 11.46 -5.06 9.54
N GLN A 33 12.08 -5.97 10.31
CA GLN A 33 11.62 -7.35 10.40
C GLN A 33 10.19 -7.46 10.96
N ARG A 34 9.77 -6.52 11.82
CA ARG A 34 8.40 -6.40 12.32
C ARG A 34 7.38 -6.30 11.18
N LEU A 35 7.72 -5.59 10.10
CA LEU A 35 6.83 -5.39 8.94
C LEU A 35 6.47 -6.69 8.21
N LYS A 36 7.18 -7.79 8.43
CA LYS A 36 6.80 -9.14 7.94
C LYS A 36 5.50 -9.64 8.55
N GLY A 37 5.10 -9.14 9.70
CA GLY A 37 3.83 -9.44 10.36
C GLY A 37 2.70 -8.48 10.04
N ILE A 38 2.89 -7.55 9.09
CA ILE A 38 1.92 -6.53 8.70
C ILE A 38 1.61 -6.66 7.22
N SER A 39 0.31 -6.80 6.92
CA SER A 39 -0.19 -6.91 5.57
C SER A 39 -0.07 -5.61 4.77
N MET A 40 0.28 -5.73 3.49
CA MET A 40 0.23 -4.61 2.55
C MET A 40 -1.22 -4.15 2.29
N VAL A 41 -2.16 -5.06 2.29
CA VAL A 41 -3.56 -4.83 1.91
C VAL A 41 -4.49 -4.54 3.09
N SER A 42 -3.94 -4.01 4.19
CA SER A 42 -4.70 -3.43 5.31
C SER A 42 -5.82 -4.33 5.84
N ALA A 43 -5.46 -5.50 6.38
CA ALA A 43 -6.37 -6.47 7.02
C ALA A 43 -7.36 -7.21 6.09
N CYS A 44 -7.28 -7.00 4.78
CA CYS A 44 -8.18 -7.67 3.84
C CYS A 44 -8.01 -9.20 3.83
N GLU A 45 -6.85 -9.75 4.20
CA GLU A 45 -6.59 -11.19 4.26
C GLU A 45 -7.35 -11.91 5.37
N HIS A 46 -7.90 -11.20 6.33
CA HIS A 46 -8.63 -11.79 7.46
C HIS A 46 -10.12 -12.03 7.19
N THR A 47 -10.53 -11.89 5.93
CA THR A 47 -11.91 -12.11 5.47
C THR A 47 -11.92 -12.75 4.08
N LYS A 48 -13.06 -13.30 3.66
CA LYS A 48 -13.28 -13.82 2.29
C LYS A 48 -13.94 -12.80 1.35
N LEU A 49 -14.10 -11.55 1.80
CA LEU A 49 -14.73 -10.48 1.01
C LEU A 49 -13.90 -10.11 -0.23
N ILE A 50 -12.57 -10.11 -0.10
CA ILE A 50 -11.65 -9.89 -1.21
C ILE A 50 -10.71 -11.10 -1.27
N PRO A 51 -10.70 -11.84 -2.37
CA PRO A 51 -9.81 -12.98 -2.52
C PRO A 51 -8.38 -12.55 -2.85
N TYR A 52 -7.41 -13.13 -2.14
CA TYR A 52 -5.98 -12.98 -2.35
C TYR A 52 -5.32 -14.28 -2.73
N LYS A 53 -4.26 -14.19 -3.54
CA LYS A 53 -3.47 -15.37 -3.93
C LYS A 53 -2.54 -15.82 -2.81
N PHE A 54 -1.90 -14.86 -2.14
CA PHE A 54 -0.94 -15.11 -1.06
C PHE A 54 -0.76 -13.86 -0.18
N PHE A 55 -0.24 -14.07 1.03
CA PHE A 55 0.09 -13.00 1.95
C PHE A 55 1.26 -12.17 1.43
N HIS A 56 1.07 -10.85 1.31
CA HIS A 56 2.07 -9.86 0.91
C HIS A 56 2.24 -8.82 2.03
N THR A 57 3.48 -8.53 2.38
CA THR A 57 3.79 -7.78 3.59
C THR A 57 4.31 -6.38 3.30
N ARG A 58 4.17 -5.48 4.27
CA ARG A 58 4.81 -4.15 4.24
C ARG A 58 6.33 -4.23 4.12
N TYR A 59 6.93 -5.30 4.63
CA TYR A 59 8.35 -5.57 4.46
C TYR A 59 8.74 -5.75 2.99
N GLU A 60 7.99 -6.55 2.26
CA GLU A 60 8.23 -6.83 0.84
C GLU A 60 7.96 -5.61 -0.03
N HIS A 61 6.91 -4.84 0.28
CA HIS A 61 6.62 -3.55 -0.33
C HIS A 61 7.78 -2.56 -0.12
N SER A 62 8.23 -2.35 1.11
CA SER A 62 9.35 -1.46 1.43
C SER A 62 10.64 -1.85 0.69
N LEU A 63 10.91 -3.17 0.55
CA LEU A 63 12.00 -3.66 -0.28
C LEU A 63 11.79 -3.32 -1.76
N GLY A 64 10.57 -3.50 -2.27
CA GLY A 64 10.23 -3.17 -3.65
C GLY A 64 10.46 -1.69 -3.96
N VAL A 65 9.98 -0.79 -3.10
CA VAL A 65 10.22 0.66 -3.22
C VAL A 65 11.72 0.97 -3.24
N ALA A 66 12.47 0.43 -2.28
CA ALA A 66 13.93 0.62 -2.22
C ALA A 66 14.66 0.11 -3.48
N LEU A 67 14.22 -1.03 -4.03
CA LEU A 67 14.79 -1.60 -5.26
C LEU A 67 14.49 -0.77 -6.49
N ILE A 68 13.27 -0.23 -6.62
CA ILE A 68 12.91 0.70 -7.70
C ILE A 68 13.77 1.96 -7.61
N VAL A 69 13.85 2.59 -6.43
CA VAL A 69 14.69 3.77 -6.22
C VAL A 69 16.14 3.47 -6.55
N TRP A 70 16.69 2.36 -6.06
CA TRP A 70 18.06 1.93 -6.37
C TRP A 70 18.28 1.67 -7.88
N HIS A 71 17.31 1.04 -8.52
CA HIS A 71 17.40 0.74 -9.96
C HIS A 71 17.61 2.01 -10.78
N PHE A 72 16.84 3.05 -10.51
CA PHE A 72 16.84 4.27 -11.31
C PHE A 72 17.85 5.31 -10.86
N THR A 73 18.17 5.40 -9.56
CA THR A 73 19.02 6.48 -9.03
C THR A 73 20.46 6.05 -8.74
N LYS A 74 20.66 4.79 -8.38
CA LYS A 74 21.91 4.26 -7.81
C LYS A 74 22.38 5.05 -6.58
N ASP A 75 21.46 5.79 -5.93
CA ASP A 75 21.72 6.56 -4.72
C ASP A 75 21.30 5.76 -3.50
N LYS A 76 22.30 5.47 -2.65
CA LYS A 76 22.13 4.68 -1.43
C LYS A 76 21.17 5.34 -0.43
N LYS A 77 21.22 6.66 -0.28
CA LYS A 77 20.42 7.41 0.68
C LYS A 77 18.95 7.39 0.29
N GLN A 78 18.67 7.65 -1.00
CA GLN A 78 17.32 7.59 -1.54
C GLN A 78 16.72 6.19 -1.42
N ALA A 79 17.52 5.14 -1.71
CA ALA A 79 17.06 3.76 -1.57
C ALA A 79 16.76 3.39 -0.11
N ILE A 80 17.56 3.88 0.87
CA ILE A 80 17.30 3.67 2.29
C ILE A 80 16.08 4.47 2.77
N ALA A 81 15.89 5.71 2.30
CA ALA A 81 14.69 6.49 2.59
C ALA A 81 13.44 5.76 2.08
N GLY A 82 13.46 5.24 0.84
CA GLY A 82 12.40 4.39 0.31
C GLY A 82 12.22 3.08 1.07
N LEU A 83 13.29 2.46 1.62
CA LEU A 83 13.16 1.28 2.47
C LEU A 83 12.44 1.58 3.78
N TYR A 84 12.67 2.75 4.37
CA TYR A 84 12.19 3.10 5.70
C TYR A 84 10.89 3.89 5.72
N HIS A 85 10.32 4.22 4.55
CA HIS A 85 9.11 5.05 4.49
C HIS A 85 7.95 4.47 5.32
N ASP A 86 7.79 3.15 5.31
CA ASP A 86 6.75 2.41 6.03
C ASP A 86 7.18 1.84 7.39
N ILE A 87 8.39 2.16 7.90
CA ILE A 87 8.94 1.57 9.12
C ILE A 87 8.04 1.76 10.34
N ALA A 88 7.24 2.83 10.36
CA ALA A 88 6.32 3.18 11.43
C ALA A 88 4.92 2.58 11.25
N THR A 89 4.61 1.91 10.13
CA THR A 89 3.27 1.39 9.85
C THR A 89 2.79 0.43 10.95
N PRO A 90 1.64 0.68 11.57
CA PRO A 90 1.05 -0.19 12.58
C PRO A 90 0.40 -1.43 11.96
N SER A 91 0.05 -2.41 12.79
CA SER A 91 -0.79 -3.53 12.38
C SER A 91 -2.11 -3.03 11.81
N PHE A 92 -2.55 -3.65 10.71
CA PHE A 92 -3.70 -3.26 9.89
C PHE A 92 -3.54 -1.91 9.17
N SER A 93 -2.33 -1.35 9.14
CA SER A 93 -1.97 -0.19 8.32
C SER A 93 -3.00 0.95 8.40
N HIS A 94 -3.66 1.28 7.29
CA HIS A 94 -4.63 2.37 7.19
C HIS A 94 -5.90 2.23 8.05
N VAL A 95 -6.14 1.11 8.73
CA VAL A 95 -7.23 1.02 9.73
C VAL A 95 -7.01 2.03 10.85
N VAL A 96 -5.75 2.33 11.21
CA VAL A 96 -5.44 3.33 12.24
C VAL A 96 -5.84 4.74 11.81
N ASP A 97 -5.73 5.09 10.54
CA ASP A 97 -6.22 6.36 10.00
C ASP A 97 -7.74 6.52 10.22
N TYR A 98 -8.49 5.43 10.01
CA TYR A 98 -9.93 5.39 10.32
C TYR A 98 -10.21 5.51 11.81
N LEU A 99 -9.34 4.95 12.68
CA LEU A 99 -9.47 5.11 14.15
C LEU A 99 -9.35 6.58 14.54
N HIS A 100 -8.45 7.33 13.93
CA HIS A 100 -8.24 8.76 14.18
C HIS A 100 -9.17 9.68 13.38
N GLY A 101 -9.97 9.13 12.46
CA GLY A 101 -10.87 9.92 11.59
C GLY A 101 -10.18 10.54 10.38
N ASP A 102 -8.92 10.17 10.11
CA ASP A 102 -8.12 10.65 8.97
C ASP A 102 -8.17 9.68 7.76
N TYR A 103 -9.35 9.19 7.44
CA TYR A 103 -9.56 8.25 6.34
C TYR A 103 -9.32 8.86 4.93
N GLU A 104 -9.28 10.19 4.81
CA GLU A 104 -9.08 10.87 3.52
C GLU A 104 -7.59 11.03 3.19
N LYS A 105 -6.78 11.51 4.12
CA LYS A 105 -5.33 11.73 3.92
C LYS A 105 -4.54 10.45 4.10
N GLN A 106 -4.77 9.73 5.20
CA GLN A 106 -4.06 8.49 5.57
C GLN A 106 -2.55 8.72 5.81
N GLU A 107 -2.22 9.77 6.57
CA GLU A 107 -0.83 10.17 6.87
C GLU A 107 -0.38 9.80 8.30
N SER A 108 -1.31 9.37 9.19
CA SER A 108 -0.98 9.07 10.59
C SER A 108 -0.05 7.87 10.78
N THR A 109 0.16 7.06 9.73
CA THR A 109 1.09 5.92 9.75
C THR A 109 2.57 6.32 9.68
N GLU A 110 2.90 7.57 9.32
CA GLU A 110 4.27 8.04 9.10
C GLU A 110 4.85 8.84 10.28
N GLU A 111 4.00 9.34 11.19
CA GLU A 111 4.38 10.27 12.27
C GLU A 111 5.52 9.77 13.18
N LEU A 112 5.71 8.47 13.31
CA LEU A 112 6.71 7.87 14.20
C LEU A 112 8.04 7.51 13.50
N THR A 113 8.15 7.69 12.19
CA THR A 113 9.31 7.26 11.39
C THR A 113 10.62 7.82 11.94
N GLU A 114 10.71 9.14 12.15
CA GLU A 114 11.92 9.75 12.74
C GLU A 114 12.24 9.16 14.11
N THR A 115 11.23 9.02 14.96
CA THR A 115 11.39 8.52 16.33
C THR A 115 11.93 7.09 16.34
N ILE A 116 11.41 6.21 15.48
CA ILE A 116 11.84 4.81 15.38
C ILE A 116 13.27 4.74 14.89
N ILE A 117 13.59 5.42 13.77
CA ILE A 117 14.94 5.41 13.20
C ILE A 117 15.96 5.94 14.20
N LYS A 118 15.69 7.09 14.81
CA LYS A 118 16.58 7.76 15.77
C LYS A 118 16.85 6.93 17.03
N ASN A 119 15.87 6.17 17.49
CA ASN A 119 15.99 5.33 18.69
C ASN A 119 16.57 3.94 18.39
N SER A 120 16.62 3.51 17.14
CA SER A 120 17.22 2.24 16.75
C SER A 120 18.74 2.32 16.77
N LYS A 121 19.36 1.55 17.69
CA LYS A 121 20.82 1.45 17.76
C LYS A 121 21.43 0.83 16.52
N ASP A 122 20.73 -0.14 15.93
CA ASP A 122 21.21 -0.86 14.75
C ASP A 122 21.17 0.02 13.51
N ILE A 123 20.05 0.75 13.28
CA ILE A 123 19.93 1.70 12.17
C ILE A 123 20.98 2.81 12.31
N MET A 124 21.07 3.45 13.48
CA MET A 124 22.03 4.54 13.72
C MET A 124 23.49 4.08 13.55
N LYS A 125 23.80 2.83 13.91
CA LYS A 125 25.13 2.25 13.68
C LYS A 125 25.42 2.10 12.19
N LEU A 126 24.46 1.64 11.39
CA LEU A 126 24.60 1.50 9.94
C LEU A 126 24.74 2.87 9.25
N LEU A 127 23.91 3.84 9.63
CA LEU A 127 23.97 5.21 9.09
C LEU A 127 25.33 5.87 9.38
N ASN A 128 25.82 5.76 10.63
CA ASN A 128 27.13 6.29 11.01
C ASN A 128 28.28 5.60 10.24
N ARG A 129 28.24 4.28 10.07
CA ARG A 129 29.22 3.53 9.28
C ARG A 129 29.30 4.05 7.85
N ASP A 130 28.14 4.32 7.26
CA ASP A 130 28.00 4.69 5.86
C ASP A 130 28.06 6.20 5.63
N ASN A 131 28.27 6.98 6.72
CA ASN A 131 28.32 8.45 6.70
C ASN A 131 27.05 9.08 6.09
N ILE A 132 25.89 8.51 6.46
CA ILE A 132 24.55 8.99 6.06
C ILE A 132 23.93 9.68 7.28
N LYS A 133 23.38 10.87 7.06
CA LYS A 133 22.73 11.63 8.12
C LYS A 133 21.27 11.18 8.29
N LEU A 134 20.74 11.37 9.51
CA LEU A 134 19.36 11.00 9.84
C LEU A 134 18.35 11.70 8.92
N GLU A 135 18.52 13.00 8.71
CA GLU A 135 17.65 13.83 7.86
C GLU A 135 17.61 13.40 6.37
N GLU A 136 18.56 12.57 5.94
CA GLU A 136 18.63 12.07 4.57
C GLU A 136 17.79 10.79 4.36
N VAL A 137 17.20 10.22 5.43
CA VAL A 137 16.48 8.93 5.35
C VAL A 137 15.14 8.89 6.09
N ILE A 138 14.78 9.92 6.84
CA ILE A 138 13.54 9.97 7.62
C ILE A 138 12.34 10.47 6.83
N ASP A 139 12.59 11.14 5.71
CA ASP A 139 11.56 11.69 4.84
C ASP A 139 11.89 11.34 3.38
N TYR A 140 11.15 10.40 2.81
CA TYR A 140 11.36 9.96 1.44
C TYR A 140 10.76 10.93 0.40
N HIS A 141 9.85 11.83 0.82
CA HIS A 141 9.24 12.85 -0.05
C HIS A 141 10.24 13.89 -0.58
N ILE A 142 11.40 14.05 0.08
CA ILE A 142 12.47 14.92 -0.44
C ILE A 142 13.11 14.37 -1.73
N TYR A 143 12.80 13.14 -2.11
CA TYR A 143 13.33 12.43 -3.28
C TYR A 143 12.22 12.16 -4.31
N PRO A 144 12.11 12.92 -5.40
CA PRO A 144 10.97 12.87 -6.31
C PRO A 144 10.76 11.52 -7.02
N ILE A 145 11.81 10.66 -7.07
CA ILE A 145 11.67 9.29 -7.58
C ILE A 145 11.07 8.37 -6.51
N ALA A 146 11.41 8.55 -5.22
CA ALA A 146 10.87 7.75 -4.13
C ALA A 146 9.38 8.05 -3.92
N ASP A 147 9.05 9.33 -3.71
CA ASP A 147 7.68 9.82 -3.72
C ASP A 147 7.56 11.24 -4.29
N ASN A 148 6.34 11.63 -4.66
CA ASN A 148 5.99 12.93 -5.22
C ASN A 148 4.47 13.17 -5.11
N ASP A 149 3.99 14.36 -5.48
CA ASP A 149 2.57 14.69 -5.40
C ASP A 149 1.71 13.86 -6.37
N SER A 150 0.59 13.31 -5.87
CA SER A 150 -0.44 12.71 -6.72
C SER A 150 -0.99 13.75 -7.71
N PRO A 151 -1.26 13.41 -8.98
CA PRO A 151 -1.28 12.05 -9.56
C PRO A 151 0.01 11.64 -10.30
N LYS A 152 1.15 12.25 -9.99
CA LYS A 152 2.45 11.86 -10.58
C LYS A 152 2.80 10.40 -10.19
N LEU A 153 3.65 9.74 -10.98
CA LEU A 153 4.10 8.39 -10.69
C LEU A 153 5.41 8.41 -9.90
N SER A 154 5.44 7.77 -8.74
CA SER A 154 6.60 7.57 -7.87
C SER A 154 6.95 6.10 -7.72
N ALA A 155 8.08 5.77 -7.08
CA ALA A 155 8.46 4.40 -6.79
C ALA A 155 7.45 3.73 -5.86
N ASP A 156 6.96 4.44 -4.83
CA ASP A 156 5.95 3.94 -3.92
C ASP A 156 4.64 3.61 -4.67
N ARG A 157 4.09 4.58 -5.43
CA ARG A 157 2.86 4.36 -6.21
C ARG A 157 3.00 3.27 -7.26
N LEU A 158 4.13 3.19 -7.93
CA LEU A 158 4.40 2.13 -8.90
C LEU A 158 4.44 0.77 -8.20
N GLU A 159 5.18 0.68 -7.08
CA GLU A 159 5.37 -0.57 -6.36
C GLU A 159 4.04 -1.13 -5.87
N TYR A 160 3.26 -0.37 -5.09
CA TYR A 160 1.98 -0.89 -4.57
C TYR A 160 0.98 -1.22 -5.70
N THR A 161 1.01 -0.48 -6.81
CA THR A 161 0.12 -0.80 -7.95
C THR A 161 0.48 -2.14 -8.58
N LEU A 162 1.77 -2.43 -8.76
CA LEU A 162 2.24 -3.67 -9.35
C LEU A 162 2.06 -4.86 -8.39
N SER A 163 2.44 -4.71 -7.13
CA SER A 163 2.42 -5.78 -6.12
C SER A 163 0.99 -6.12 -5.69
N ASP A 164 0.15 -5.13 -5.38
CA ASP A 164 -1.26 -5.34 -5.07
C ASP A 164 -2.01 -5.98 -6.25
N GLY A 165 -1.71 -5.53 -7.48
CA GLY A 165 -2.28 -6.12 -8.67
C GLY A 165 -1.79 -7.54 -8.96
N LEU A 166 -0.59 -7.91 -8.51
CA LEU A 166 -0.06 -9.28 -8.60
C LEU A 166 -0.75 -10.22 -7.61
N VAL A 167 -1.00 -9.76 -6.39
CA VAL A 167 -1.62 -10.59 -5.33
C VAL A 167 -3.14 -10.62 -5.42
N THR A 168 -3.78 -9.65 -6.07
CA THR A 168 -5.22 -9.61 -6.32
C THR A 168 -5.53 -10.13 -7.72
N GLN A 169 -6.46 -11.05 -7.83
CA GLN A 169 -7.14 -11.64 -9.00
C GLN A 169 -6.65 -11.20 -10.40
N ASP A 170 -5.37 -11.42 -10.73
CA ASP A 170 -4.87 -11.31 -12.11
C ASP A 170 -4.94 -9.93 -12.77
N ALA A 171 -5.02 -8.84 -11.99
CA ALA A 171 -4.86 -7.50 -12.55
C ALA A 171 -3.48 -7.35 -13.20
N PHE A 172 -2.43 -7.88 -12.53
CA PHE A 172 -1.09 -8.02 -13.07
C PHE A 172 -0.58 -9.46 -12.98
N THR A 173 0.32 -9.81 -13.91
CA THR A 173 1.10 -11.06 -13.89
C THR A 173 2.58 -10.70 -13.92
N LEU A 174 3.47 -11.61 -13.52
CA LEU A 174 4.93 -11.37 -13.60
C LEU A 174 5.37 -11.00 -15.01
N GLU A 175 4.77 -11.60 -16.04
CA GLU A 175 5.07 -11.28 -17.44
C GLU A 175 4.66 -9.85 -17.80
N SER A 176 3.44 -9.43 -17.42
CA SER A 176 2.98 -8.06 -17.67
C SER A 176 3.77 -7.03 -16.88
N ILE A 177 4.17 -7.35 -15.65
CA ILE A 177 5.02 -6.50 -14.82
C ILE A 177 6.39 -6.34 -15.46
N ASP A 178 7.03 -7.42 -15.89
CA ASP A 178 8.35 -7.36 -16.55
C ASP A 178 8.30 -6.50 -17.82
N LYS A 179 7.27 -6.69 -18.67
CA LYS A 179 7.06 -5.88 -19.88
C LYS A 179 6.88 -4.40 -19.56
N ILE A 180 6.04 -4.07 -18.58
CA ILE A 180 5.74 -2.69 -18.16
C ILE A 180 6.98 -2.06 -17.54
N TYR A 181 7.64 -2.75 -16.61
CA TYR A 181 8.78 -2.24 -15.88
C TYR A 181 9.99 -1.96 -16.76
N ASN A 182 10.27 -2.83 -17.75
CA ASN A 182 11.35 -2.61 -18.74
C ASN A 182 11.09 -1.41 -19.67
N ASN A 183 9.88 -0.87 -19.72
CA ASN A 183 9.52 0.32 -20.50
C ASN A 183 9.63 1.63 -19.69
N ILE A 184 9.89 1.54 -18.39
CA ILE A 184 9.96 2.72 -17.52
C ILE A 184 11.23 3.53 -17.79
N LYS A 185 11.08 4.86 -17.78
CA LYS A 185 12.15 5.85 -17.89
C LYS A 185 12.00 6.91 -16.80
N ILE A 186 13.13 7.51 -16.42
CA ILE A 186 13.11 8.76 -15.67
C ILE A 186 13.02 9.91 -16.66
N LEU A 187 11.98 10.72 -16.51
CA LEU A 187 11.64 11.84 -17.39
C LEU A 187 11.61 13.13 -16.58
N LYS A 188 11.71 14.27 -17.25
CA LYS A 188 11.52 15.58 -16.62
C LYS A 188 10.05 15.99 -16.69
N ASN A 189 9.48 16.31 -15.54
CA ASN A 189 8.10 16.82 -15.43
C ASN A 189 8.01 18.31 -15.77
N GLU A 190 6.84 18.90 -15.64
CA GLU A 190 6.56 20.29 -15.98
C GLU A 190 7.35 21.29 -15.11
N GLN A 191 7.82 20.86 -13.93
CA GLN A 191 8.67 21.61 -13.01
C GLN A 191 10.16 21.41 -13.26
N GLY A 192 10.54 20.51 -14.19
CA GLY A 192 11.93 20.12 -14.46
C GLY A 192 12.50 19.11 -13.46
N GLU A 193 11.67 18.53 -12.60
CA GLU A 193 12.05 17.48 -11.65
C GLU A 193 12.04 16.09 -12.32
N ASP A 194 12.81 15.16 -11.75
CA ASP A 194 12.78 13.76 -12.18
C ASP A 194 11.49 13.08 -11.74
N GLU A 195 10.87 12.34 -12.66
CA GLU A 195 9.65 11.59 -12.44
C GLU A 195 9.68 10.26 -13.20
N ILE A 196 9.09 9.22 -12.63
CA ILE A 196 8.88 7.94 -13.30
C ILE A 196 7.85 8.10 -14.41
N GLY A 197 8.17 7.68 -15.63
CA GLY A 197 7.28 7.70 -16.78
C GLY A 197 7.55 6.54 -17.72
N PHE A 198 6.97 6.58 -18.91
CA PHE A 198 7.03 5.49 -19.89
C PHE A 198 7.68 5.94 -21.20
N GLU A 199 8.40 5.00 -21.82
CA GLU A 199 8.97 5.22 -23.15
C GLU A 199 7.93 5.12 -24.27
N ASN A 200 6.95 4.19 -24.13
CA ASN A 200 5.95 3.91 -25.16
C ASN A 200 4.52 4.11 -24.63
N LEU A 201 3.70 4.74 -25.45
CA LEU A 201 2.31 5.07 -25.12
C LEU A 201 1.44 3.83 -24.89
N ASP A 202 1.55 2.81 -25.72
CA ASP A 202 0.79 1.56 -25.63
C ASP A 202 1.07 0.79 -24.32
N ILE A 203 2.30 0.84 -23.82
CA ILE A 203 2.68 0.25 -22.54
C ILE A 203 2.14 1.07 -21.36
N ALA A 204 2.18 2.39 -21.47
CA ALA A 204 1.58 3.28 -20.48
C ALA A 204 0.05 3.09 -20.39
N GLU A 205 -0.62 2.92 -21.53
CA GLU A 205 -2.06 2.58 -21.56
C GLU A 205 -2.34 1.19 -20.96
N GLU A 206 -1.50 0.19 -21.24
CA GLU A 206 -1.61 -1.13 -20.61
C GLU A 206 -1.48 -1.03 -19.09
N TYR A 207 -0.48 -0.28 -18.59
CA TYR A 207 -0.33 -0.02 -17.16
C TYR A 207 -1.60 0.62 -16.56
N LEU A 208 -2.14 1.67 -17.18
CA LEU A 208 -3.36 2.33 -16.67
C LEU A 208 -4.58 1.41 -16.71
N ARG A 209 -4.77 0.58 -17.74
CA ARG A 209 -5.87 -0.40 -17.79
C ARG A 209 -5.79 -1.38 -16.62
N ARG A 210 -4.60 -1.93 -16.37
CA ARG A 210 -4.37 -2.89 -15.29
C ARG A 210 -4.53 -2.24 -13.91
N SER A 211 -4.01 -1.04 -13.72
CA SER A 211 -4.16 -0.31 -12.46
C SER A 211 -5.62 0.11 -12.21
N SER A 212 -6.39 0.45 -13.26
CA SER A 212 -7.83 0.67 -13.14
C SER A 212 -8.58 -0.60 -12.72
N ILE A 213 -8.27 -1.75 -13.32
CA ILE A 213 -8.85 -3.04 -12.91
C ILE A 213 -8.54 -3.32 -11.44
N MET A 214 -7.27 -3.20 -11.02
CA MET A 214 -6.86 -3.38 -9.63
C MET A 214 -7.61 -2.42 -8.69
N TRP A 215 -7.71 -1.15 -9.06
CA TRP A 215 -8.41 -0.14 -8.26
C TRP A 215 -9.90 -0.48 -8.08
N HIS A 216 -10.61 -0.89 -9.13
CA HIS A 216 -12.02 -1.29 -9.05
C HIS A 216 -12.23 -2.56 -8.21
N LEU A 217 -11.32 -3.54 -8.33
CA LEU A 217 -11.40 -4.78 -7.57
C LEU A 217 -11.07 -4.58 -6.08
N PHE A 218 -10.25 -3.59 -5.76
CA PHE A 218 -9.73 -3.41 -4.41
C PHE A 218 -10.21 -2.10 -3.77
N CYS A 219 -9.69 -0.95 -4.18
CA CYS A 219 -9.94 0.33 -3.50
C CYS A 219 -11.33 0.90 -3.76
N GLY A 220 -11.89 0.64 -4.95
CA GLY A 220 -13.12 1.23 -5.45
C GLY A 220 -14.40 0.52 -5.02
N ASN A 221 -14.31 -0.58 -4.24
CA ASN A 221 -15.47 -1.40 -3.94
C ASN A 221 -15.98 -1.29 -2.48
N SER A 222 -17.24 -1.68 -2.30
CA SER A 222 -17.92 -1.69 -1.00
C SER A 222 -17.29 -2.67 -0.02
N GLU A 223 -16.69 -3.76 -0.50
CA GLU A 223 -16.05 -4.78 0.32
C GLU A 223 -14.85 -4.21 1.07
N ASN A 224 -14.00 -3.43 0.39
CA ASN A 224 -12.85 -2.78 1.04
C ASN A 224 -13.30 -1.76 2.10
N ASN A 225 -14.30 -0.92 1.78
CA ASN A 225 -14.86 0.02 2.76
C ASN A 225 -15.42 -0.71 3.98
N MET A 226 -16.11 -1.85 3.78
CA MET A 226 -16.61 -2.70 4.86
C MET A 226 -15.47 -3.25 5.72
N ILE A 227 -14.39 -3.72 5.10
CA ILE A 227 -13.22 -4.24 5.81
C ILE A 227 -12.61 -3.15 6.69
N MET A 228 -12.31 -1.99 6.14
CA MET A 228 -11.69 -0.89 6.86
C MET A 228 -12.55 -0.42 8.05
N GLN A 229 -13.86 -0.26 7.85
CA GLN A 229 -14.76 0.20 8.90
C GLN A 229 -14.98 -0.89 9.97
N PHE A 230 -15.15 -2.16 9.58
CA PHE A 230 -15.31 -3.24 10.53
C PHE A 230 -14.11 -3.39 11.47
N TRP A 231 -12.90 -3.37 10.91
CA TRP A 231 -11.68 -3.42 11.73
C TRP A 231 -11.57 -2.23 12.66
N THR A 232 -11.89 -1.03 12.20
CA THR A 232 -11.95 0.17 13.03
C THR A 232 -12.89 -0.02 14.22
N ASP A 233 -14.09 -0.50 13.98
CA ASP A 233 -15.12 -0.60 15.01
C ASP A 233 -14.84 -1.75 16.00
N ILE A 234 -14.32 -2.89 15.54
CA ILE A 234 -13.94 -3.99 16.43
C ILE A 234 -12.75 -3.61 17.31
N LEU A 235 -11.73 -2.93 16.76
CA LEU A 235 -10.58 -2.46 17.55
C LEU A 235 -10.98 -1.39 18.56
N ARG A 236 -11.86 -0.45 18.21
CA ARG A 236 -12.46 0.52 19.15
C ARG A 236 -13.19 -0.18 20.29
N LYS A 237 -13.96 -1.20 19.98
CA LYS A 237 -14.69 -1.96 20.99
C LYS A 237 -13.75 -2.72 21.91
N MET A 238 -12.71 -3.35 21.38
CA MET A 238 -11.69 -4.02 22.18
C MET A 238 -10.92 -3.04 23.08
N ALA A 239 -10.58 -1.86 22.57
CA ALA A 239 -9.92 -0.82 23.34
C ALA A 239 -10.80 -0.28 24.46
N LYS A 240 -12.10 -0.04 24.20
CA LYS A 240 -13.07 0.39 25.21
C LYS A 240 -13.24 -0.63 26.36
N GLU A 241 -13.09 -1.90 26.07
CA GLU A 241 -13.16 -2.99 27.05
C GLU A 241 -11.78 -3.34 27.65
N ASN A 242 -10.73 -2.59 27.34
CA ASN A 242 -9.33 -2.77 27.79
C ASN A 242 -8.69 -4.11 27.39
N TYR A 243 -9.10 -4.71 26.26
CA TYR A 243 -8.46 -5.92 25.73
C TYR A 243 -7.23 -5.62 24.88
N ILE A 244 -7.18 -4.43 24.26
CA ILE A 244 -6.04 -3.90 23.54
C ILE A 244 -5.85 -2.42 23.86
N THR A 245 -4.65 -1.90 23.57
CA THR A 245 -4.35 -0.46 23.54
C THR A 245 -3.91 -0.08 22.13
N GLU A 246 -3.91 1.20 21.81
CA GLU A 246 -3.38 1.67 20.51
C GLU A 246 -1.89 1.33 20.35
N GLU A 247 -1.10 1.41 21.44
CA GLU A 247 0.31 1.00 21.44
C GLU A 247 0.49 -0.46 20.98
N ASN A 248 -0.48 -1.33 21.25
CA ASN A 248 -0.43 -2.73 20.80
C ASN A 248 -0.43 -2.85 19.28
N LEU A 249 -1.01 -1.90 18.53
CA LEU A 249 -1.01 -1.89 17.06
C LEU A 249 0.39 -1.65 16.49
N TYR A 250 1.27 -1.01 17.24
CA TYR A 250 2.67 -0.77 16.85
C TYR A 250 3.63 -1.86 17.35
N LEU A 251 3.22 -2.67 18.32
CA LEU A 251 4.07 -3.70 18.95
C LEU A 251 3.78 -5.11 18.42
N TYR A 252 2.52 -5.43 18.14
CA TYR A 252 2.09 -6.78 17.76
C TYR A 252 1.98 -6.91 16.22
N SER A 253 2.15 -8.15 15.75
CA SER A 253 1.74 -8.53 14.39
C SER A 253 0.21 -8.59 14.29
N GLU A 254 -0.31 -8.53 13.07
CA GLU A 254 -1.75 -8.69 12.82
C GLU A 254 -2.27 -10.03 13.34
N LYS A 255 -1.48 -11.11 13.17
CA LYS A 255 -1.82 -12.44 13.70
C LYS A 255 -2.04 -12.42 15.22
N GLU A 256 -1.15 -11.77 15.98
CA GLU A 256 -1.28 -11.69 17.44
C GLU A 256 -2.54 -10.93 17.88
N ILE A 257 -2.92 -9.89 17.13
CA ILE A 257 -4.16 -9.15 17.40
C ILE A 257 -5.39 -9.98 17.01
N VAL A 258 -5.36 -10.68 15.89
CA VAL A 258 -6.42 -11.63 15.48
C VAL A 258 -6.61 -12.73 16.53
N ASP A 259 -5.52 -13.29 17.06
CA ASP A 259 -5.58 -14.29 18.11
C ASP A 259 -6.23 -13.69 19.39
N LYS A 260 -5.89 -12.45 19.76
CA LYS A 260 -6.58 -11.73 20.88
C LYS A 260 -8.07 -11.51 20.63
N ILE A 261 -8.50 -11.26 19.39
CA ILE A 261 -9.93 -11.15 19.05
C ILE A 261 -10.63 -12.49 19.22
N ARG A 262 -10.02 -13.59 18.76
CA ARG A 262 -10.56 -14.95 18.88
C ARG A 262 -10.66 -15.42 20.32
N ASP A 263 -9.71 -15.02 21.16
CA ASP A 263 -9.67 -15.36 22.59
C ASP A 263 -10.39 -14.32 23.49
N CYS A 264 -11.01 -13.29 22.88
CA CYS A 264 -11.67 -12.23 23.63
C CYS A 264 -12.80 -12.80 24.53
N PRO A 265 -12.87 -12.44 25.81
CA PRO A 265 -13.96 -12.89 26.70
C PRO A 265 -15.34 -12.46 26.21
N ASN A 266 -15.47 -11.34 25.53
CA ASN A 266 -16.73 -10.85 24.98
C ASN A 266 -17.16 -11.69 23.75
N LYS A 267 -18.22 -12.49 23.97
CA LYS A 267 -18.77 -13.37 22.92
C LYS A 267 -19.26 -12.60 21.69
N LYS A 268 -19.80 -11.38 21.83
CA LYS A 268 -20.27 -10.58 20.69
C LYS A 268 -19.13 -10.21 19.76
N ILE A 269 -17.96 -9.84 20.32
CA ILE A 269 -16.75 -9.54 19.53
C ILE A 269 -16.31 -10.77 18.74
N ARG A 270 -16.24 -11.94 19.37
CA ARG A 270 -15.84 -13.19 18.68
C ARG A 270 -16.83 -13.58 17.58
N ASP A 271 -18.14 -13.55 17.88
CA ASP A 271 -19.16 -13.91 16.89
C ASP A 271 -19.17 -12.93 15.71
N ALA A 272 -19.03 -11.62 15.98
CA ALA A 272 -18.92 -10.60 14.92
C ALA A 272 -17.71 -10.85 14.02
N PHE A 273 -16.56 -11.14 14.60
CA PHE A 273 -15.34 -11.44 13.86
C PHE A 273 -15.46 -12.73 13.03
N GLU A 274 -16.07 -13.78 13.59
CA GLU A 274 -16.29 -15.04 12.89
C GLU A 274 -17.22 -14.86 11.67
N ILE A 275 -18.30 -14.10 11.80
CA ILE A 275 -19.20 -13.79 10.68
C ILE A 275 -18.45 -12.98 9.63
N PHE A 276 -17.74 -11.92 10.04
CA PHE A 276 -16.95 -11.08 9.13
C PHE A 276 -15.91 -11.88 8.35
N SER A 277 -15.13 -12.71 9.06
CA SER A 277 -14.06 -13.51 8.44
C SER A 277 -14.57 -14.51 7.39
N ASN A 278 -15.81 -14.98 7.54
CA ASN A 278 -16.44 -15.93 6.62
C ASN A 278 -17.35 -15.27 5.55
N SER A 279 -17.54 -13.95 5.62
CA SER A 279 -18.37 -13.22 4.64
C SER A 279 -17.65 -13.17 3.29
N THR A 280 -18.40 -13.45 2.21
CA THR A 280 -17.89 -13.47 0.83
C THR A 280 -18.41 -12.33 -0.03
N HIS A 281 -19.38 -11.56 0.47
CA HIS A 281 -19.95 -10.38 -0.17
C HIS A 281 -20.63 -9.50 0.86
N VAL A 282 -20.82 -8.23 0.55
CA VAL A 282 -21.62 -7.27 1.31
C VAL A 282 -22.96 -7.01 0.63
N GLY A 283 -24.00 -6.75 1.41
CA GLY A 283 -25.22 -6.16 0.87
C GLY A 283 -25.02 -4.69 0.55
N ARG A 284 -25.64 -4.18 -0.50
CA ARG A 284 -25.56 -2.78 -0.94
C ARG A 284 -26.91 -2.10 -0.89
N SER A 285 -26.97 -0.80 -0.57
CA SER A 285 -28.21 -0.01 -0.46
C SER A 285 -27.95 1.47 -0.67
N ASP A 286 -28.93 2.20 -1.22
CA ASP A 286 -28.92 3.66 -1.29
C ASP A 286 -29.44 4.34 -0.03
N THR A 287 -29.98 3.56 0.91
CA THR A 287 -30.47 4.01 2.22
C THR A 287 -29.89 3.14 3.34
N GLU A 288 -29.72 3.74 4.53
CA GLU A 288 -29.25 3.01 5.69
C GLU A 288 -30.15 1.81 6.02
N VAL A 289 -29.54 0.63 6.20
CA VAL A 289 -30.25 -0.61 6.53
C VAL A 289 -30.23 -0.79 8.04
N LYS A 290 -31.41 -0.61 8.67
CA LYS A 290 -31.59 -0.79 10.11
C LYS A 290 -31.47 -2.28 10.48
N ASP A 291 -31.09 -2.54 11.71
CA ASP A 291 -30.93 -3.91 12.28
C ASP A 291 -29.82 -4.74 11.61
N LYS A 292 -28.89 -4.08 10.93
CA LYS A 292 -27.68 -4.67 10.33
C LYS A 292 -26.45 -3.84 10.70
N TYR A 293 -25.29 -4.46 10.69
CA TYR A 293 -24.05 -3.70 10.66
C TYR A 293 -23.96 -2.99 9.32
N CYS A 294 -24.24 -1.70 9.30
CA CYS A 294 -24.39 -0.90 8.08
C CYS A 294 -23.43 0.27 8.14
N ILE A 295 -22.64 0.43 7.08
CA ILE A 295 -21.64 1.50 6.95
C ILE A 295 -22.01 2.44 5.79
N SER A 296 -21.64 3.72 5.92
CA SER A 296 -21.62 4.66 4.81
C SER A 296 -20.35 4.49 4.00
N ILE A 297 -20.46 4.39 2.69
CA ILE A 297 -19.33 4.18 1.78
C ILE A 297 -18.73 5.52 1.39
N LYS A 298 -17.39 5.61 1.47
CA LYS A 298 -16.59 6.72 0.94
C LYS A 298 -15.40 6.16 0.19
N VAL A 299 -15.46 6.20 -1.13
CA VAL A 299 -14.42 5.66 -2.00
C VAL A 299 -13.28 6.66 -2.17
N LYS A 300 -12.06 6.28 -1.79
CA LYS A 300 -10.86 7.09 -2.06
C LYS A 300 -10.46 6.97 -3.53
N LYS A 301 -10.40 8.11 -4.21
CA LYS A 301 -10.01 8.18 -5.63
C LYS A 301 -8.48 8.12 -5.75
N ARG A 302 -7.94 6.96 -6.13
CA ARG A 302 -6.50 6.77 -6.36
C ARG A 302 -6.26 6.48 -7.83
N TYR A 303 -5.57 7.37 -8.53
CA TYR A 303 -5.16 7.22 -9.92
C TYR A 303 -3.81 7.86 -10.14
N THR A 304 -3.13 7.46 -11.21
CA THR A 304 -1.89 8.08 -11.68
C THR A 304 -2.08 8.68 -13.06
N ASN A 305 -1.34 9.74 -13.37
CA ASN A 305 -1.29 10.38 -14.68
C ASN A 305 0.17 10.48 -15.13
N PRO A 306 0.80 9.33 -15.50
CA PRO A 306 2.22 9.28 -15.78
C PRO A 306 2.62 10.08 -17.03
N LEU A 307 3.91 10.43 -17.06
CA LEU A 307 4.56 10.99 -18.25
C LEU A 307 4.83 9.89 -19.27
N VAL A 308 4.75 10.25 -20.55
CA VAL A 308 5.08 9.37 -21.68
C VAL A 308 5.93 10.15 -22.70
N VAL A 309 6.96 9.51 -23.23
CA VAL A 309 7.79 10.09 -24.31
C VAL A 309 6.98 10.15 -25.61
N CYS A 310 6.92 11.34 -26.22
CA CYS A 310 6.28 11.57 -27.50
C CYS A 310 7.28 11.46 -28.67
N GLU A 311 6.78 11.40 -29.91
CA GLU A 311 7.60 11.30 -31.14
C GLU A 311 8.60 12.47 -31.29
N ASP A 312 8.28 13.64 -30.75
CA ASP A 312 9.17 14.82 -30.73
C ASP A 312 10.22 14.76 -29.61
N GLY A 313 10.28 13.66 -28.84
CA GLY A 313 11.20 13.45 -27.73
C GLY A 313 10.81 14.16 -26.43
N GLN A 314 9.70 14.87 -26.39
CA GLN A 314 9.21 15.52 -25.18
C GLN A 314 8.35 14.55 -24.36
N ALA A 315 8.38 14.71 -23.02
CA ALA A 315 7.47 13.99 -22.13
C ALA A 315 6.17 14.78 -21.95
N ARG A 316 5.03 14.08 -22.04
CA ARG A 316 3.68 14.66 -21.78
C ARG A 316 2.86 13.72 -20.92
N ARG A 317 1.89 14.28 -20.22
CA ARG A 317 0.94 13.47 -19.43
C ARG A 317 0.11 12.58 -20.36
N ILE A 318 -0.09 11.33 -19.95
CA ILE A 318 -0.87 10.40 -20.73
C ILE A 318 -2.30 10.90 -20.98
N SER A 319 -2.90 11.63 -20.04
CA SER A 319 -4.23 12.23 -20.20
C SER A 319 -4.31 13.26 -21.35
N ASP A 320 -3.17 13.85 -21.75
CA ASP A 320 -3.12 14.89 -22.79
C ASP A 320 -2.91 14.30 -24.18
N ILE A 321 -2.37 13.07 -24.27
CA ILE A 321 -1.96 12.44 -25.53
C ILE A 321 -2.70 11.13 -25.83
N SER A 322 -3.44 10.57 -24.86
CA SER A 322 -4.22 9.35 -25.01
C SER A 322 -5.67 9.56 -24.61
N GLN A 323 -6.59 9.32 -25.54
CA GLN A 323 -8.01 9.30 -25.22
C GLN A 323 -8.34 8.18 -24.23
N ILE A 324 -7.72 7.00 -24.39
CA ILE A 324 -7.88 5.85 -23.50
C ILE A 324 -7.38 6.19 -22.08
N GLY A 325 -6.18 6.78 -21.97
CA GLY A 325 -5.61 7.18 -20.68
C GLY A 325 -6.51 8.20 -19.97
N LYS A 326 -7.03 9.18 -20.72
CA LYS A 326 -7.98 10.16 -20.19
C LYS A 326 -9.25 9.53 -19.67
N GLU A 327 -9.88 8.62 -20.46
CA GLU A 327 -11.11 7.95 -20.07
C GLU A 327 -10.95 7.09 -18.81
N LEU A 328 -9.87 6.33 -18.69
CA LEU A 328 -9.57 5.52 -17.50
C LEU A 328 -9.37 6.38 -16.24
N ILE A 329 -8.70 7.51 -16.36
CA ILE A 329 -8.52 8.45 -15.24
C ILE A 329 -9.85 9.08 -14.84
N GLU A 330 -10.64 9.55 -15.81
CA GLU A 330 -11.95 10.18 -15.54
C GLU A 330 -12.96 9.16 -14.98
N ASP A 331 -12.90 7.89 -15.39
CA ASP A 331 -13.71 6.82 -14.82
C ASP A 331 -13.49 6.69 -13.31
N ILE A 332 -12.22 6.62 -12.86
CA ILE A 332 -11.90 6.58 -11.42
C ILE A 332 -12.35 7.85 -10.71
N LYS A 333 -12.12 9.03 -11.29
CA LYS A 333 -12.50 10.32 -10.67
C LYS A 333 -13.99 10.44 -10.43
N HIS A 334 -14.81 9.94 -11.36
CA HIS A 334 -16.27 10.07 -11.33
C HIS A 334 -16.98 8.82 -10.85
N TYR A 335 -16.22 7.76 -10.50
CA TYR A 335 -16.83 6.53 -10.00
C TYR A 335 -17.66 6.80 -8.74
N GLU A 336 -18.86 6.23 -8.70
CA GLU A 336 -19.76 6.22 -7.55
C GLU A 336 -20.16 4.78 -7.24
N ASP A 337 -20.11 4.39 -5.99
CA ASP A 337 -20.66 3.12 -5.48
C ASP A 337 -21.99 3.38 -4.76
N SER A 338 -22.64 2.35 -4.28
CA SER A 338 -23.81 2.44 -3.40
C SER A 338 -23.48 3.29 -2.16
N LYS A 339 -24.46 4.01 -1.63
CA LYS A 339 -24.24 4.90 -0.47
C LYS A 339 -23.93 4.12 0.81
N TYR A 340 -24.41 2.90 0.92
CA TYR A 340 -24.27 2.05 2.10
C TYR A 340 -23.91 0.62 1.72
N ALA A 341 -23.09 -0.01 2.57
CA ALA A 341 -22.90 -1.46 2.58
C ALA A 341 -23.25 -2.03 3.95
N TYR A 342 -23.67 -3.31 3.98
CA TYR A 342 -24.07 -3.95 5.24
C TYR A 342 -23.74 -5.43 5.29
N LEU A 343 -23.54 -5.91 6.52
CA LEU A 343 -23.41 -7.33 6.88
C LEU A 343 -24.41 -7.68 7.99
N ASN A 344 -24.73 -8.97 8.10
CA ASN A 344 -25.60 -9.47 9.16
C ASN A 344 -24.78 -9.75 10.45
N ILE A 345 -24.27 -8.69 11.05
CA ILE A 345 -23.42 -8.73 12.25
C ILE A 345 -24.09 -7.92 13.36
N ASP A 346 -23.99 -8.38 14.60
CA ASP A 346 -24.32 -7.65 15.83
C ASP A 346 -23.00 -7.30 16.55
N LEU A 347 -22.49 -6.08 16.32
CA LEU A 347 -21.22 -5.59 16.88
C LEU A 347 -21.43 -4.54 17.96
#